data_a6561f9f229a8a90649e5bab1bfae1fa
#
_entry.id   a6561f9f229a8a90649e5bab1bfae1fa
#
_cell.length_a   1.000
_cell.length_b   1.000
_cell.length_c   1.000
_cell.angle_alpha   90.00
_cell.angle_beta   90.00
_cell.angle_gamma   90.00
#
_symmetry.space_group_name_H-M   'P 1'
#
loop_
_entity.id
_entity.type
_entity.pdbx_description
1 polymer ?
#
loop_
_entity_poly.entity_id
_entity_poly.type
_entity_poly.pdbx_seq_one_letter_code
_entity_poly.pdbx_strand_id
1 'polypeptide(L)'
;MKRHNVDCYLVPTADPHNSEYIADHWKSREWFSGFRGSAGTLVVAAEKAALWTDSRYFLQAAEELSGTGIELMKDGLPETPDVAEWMRAQCPATSAKFTVGFDYATCSTAQFETELSGFATKDIDLSAEVWKDRPALPKRPIVCHPAEWTSKKAGEKIEVVRHLQRELIEQALKITEPSAATSANVDDETVDTYFFYNDISEIAWLLNLRGEDIEFNPVFLSYLLVGERETHLFVHLEALDESAQKELASHGITLHPYESTAQLLRSLNVRKTLIGYAGSMNRQVVEHFHELGLRSVCTSAVTPIPALRAVKDEREIAGFRRAMELDGVALVRFRRTLDEIIEKGEIAQETELSIEQRLTAFRAEHPDFRGLSFGTIAGYGAHGAIVHYEADESSNAPLAARSFLLLDSGAHYISGTTDITRTLPLGPLTDEERKVYTLVLKGHIALARARFPERTQGLVLDFAARYAMWQEGMDFGHGTGHGVGSHLCVHEGPQQIRKNTNAASTTPFVAGMTITDEPGIYVDGKFGVRLENVLLTRESRQTPFGKFLEFETLTLCPFDTTPIVMELLDETERNWLNDYHQTVRVRLLPLLTDEKDRAWLERATRPL
;
A
#
# COMPACT_ATOMS: atom_id res chain seq x y z
N MET A 1 17.49 25.16 -12.41
CA MET A 1 17.18 26.07 -11.29
C MET A 1 17.53 27.54 -11.61
N LYS A 2 18.80 27.97 -11.76
CA LYS A 2 19.18 29.39 -11.98
C LYS A 2 18.43 30.06 -13.15
N ARG A 3 18.26 29.36 -14.29
CA ARG A 3 17.53 29.87 -15.46
C ARG A 3 16.07 30.20 -15.16
N HIS A 4 15.47 29.52 -14.18
CA HIS A 4 14.07 29.65 -13.79
C HIS A 4 13.88 30.49 -12.53
N ASN A 5 14.94 31.07 -11.95
CA ASN A 5 14.90 31.78 -10.66
C ASN A 5 14.32 30.91 -9.54
N VAL A 6 14.79 29.66 -9.44
CA VAL A 6 14.45 28.69 -8.40
C VAL A 6 15.68 28.48 -7.52
N ASP A 7 15.53 28.68 -6.21
CA ASP A 7 16.60 28.57 -5.22
C ASP A 7 16.76 27.13 -4.71
N CYS A 8 15.63 26.44 -4.46
CA CYS A 8 15.56 25.01 -4.16
C CYS A 8 14.59 24.30 -5.11
N TYR A 9 14.90 23.06 -5.46
CA TYR A 9 14.02 22.19 -6.25
C TYR A 9 13.68 20.94 -5.44
N LEU A 10 12.36 20.69 -5.26
CA LEU A 10 11.83 19.56 -4.50
C LEU A 10 11.36 18.47 -5.47
N VAL A 11 11.75 17.22 -5.19
CA VAL A 11 11.37 16.04 -5.99
C VAL A 11 10.92 14.92 -5.05
N PRO A 12 9.63 14.78 -4.80
CA PRO A 12 9.09 13.69 -3.99
C PRO A 12 9.02 12.38 -4.79
N THR A 13 8.88 11.25 -4.11
CA THR A 13 8.31 10.04 -4.70
C THR A 13 6.81 10.25 -4.78
N ALA A 14 6.31 10.71 -5.91
CA ALA A 14 4.89 10.99 -6.09
C ALA A 14 4.51 11.04 -7.57
N ASP A 15 3.23 10.81 -7.83
CA ASP A 15 2.55 11.02 -9.10
C ASP A 15 1.31 11.92 -8.91
N PRO A 16 0.60 12.31 -9.97
CA PRO A 16 -0.61 13.13 -9.85
C PRO A 16 -1.77 12.49 -9.10
N HIS A 17 -1.69 11.20 -8.83
CA HIS A 17 -2.73 10.38 -8.24
C HIS A 17 -2.47 10.02 -6.78
N ASN A 18 -1.34 10.47 -6.22
CA ASN A 18 -0.90 10.14 -4.87
C ASN A 18 -0.75 8.63 -4.66
N SER A 19 -0.25 7.93 -5.69
CA SER A 19 -0.03 6.48 -5.68
C SER A 19 1.18 6.12 -4.82
N GLU A 20 1.16 4.95 -4.17
CA GLU A 20 2.32 4.43 -3.43
C GLU A 20 3.41 3.93 -4.40
N TYR A 21 3.04 3.10 -5.37
CA TYR A 21 3.88 2.76 -6.51
C TYR A 21 3.53 3.67 -7.66
N ILE A 22 4.54 4.22 -8.31
CA ILE A 22 4.38 5.21 -9.39
C ILE A 22 4.87 4.65 -10.72
N ALA A 23 4.24 5.06 -11.82
CA ALA A 23 4.75 4.69 -13.14
C ALA A 23 6.14 5.28 -13.40
N ASP A 24 6.93 4.60 -14.23
CA ASP A 24 8.31 4.99 -14.55
C ASP A 24 8.44 6.44 -15.02
N HIS A 25 7.39 6.97 -15.63
CA HIS A 25 7.33 8.38 -16.04
C HIS A 25 7.58 9.35 -14.88
N TRP A 26 7.16 9.02 -13.67
CA TRP A 26 7.27 9.89 -12.49
C TRP A 26 8.42 9.50 -11.54
N LYS A 27 9.27 8.54 -11.87
CA LYS A 27 10.44 8.15 -11.06
C LYS A 27 11.58 9.18 -11.09
N SER A 28 11.23 10.48 -11.10
CA SER A 28 12.20 11.60 -11.18
C SER A 28 13.14 11.62 -9.98
N ARG A 29 12.68 11.33 -8.76
CA ARG A 29 13.50 11.28 -7.55
C ARG A 29 14.60 10.21 -7.70
N GLU A 30 14.22 9.00 -8.16
CA GLU A 30 15.16 7.91 -8.43
C GLU A 30 16.18 8.31 -9.52
N TRP A 31 15.70 8.88 -10.64
CA TRP A 31 16.56 9.33 -11.72
C TRP A 31 17.60 10.39 -11.29
N PHE A 32 17.22 11.32 -10.40
CA PHE A 32 18.12 12.35 -9.90
C PHE A 32 19.10 11.84 -8.82
N SER A 33 18.70 10.92 -7.98
CA SER A 33 19.45 10.52 -6.78
C SER A 33 20.15 9.16 -6.91
N GLY A 34 19.66 8.28 -7.78
CA GLY A 34 20.05 6.87 -7.82
C GLY A 34 19.44 6.02 -6.69
N PHE A 35 18.70 6.62 -5.75
CA PHE A 35 18.03 5.89 -4.69
C PHE A 35 16.74 5.24 -5.20
N ARG A 36 16.59 3.91 -5.04
CA ARG A 36 15.47 3.11 -5.59
C ARG A 36 14.34 2.81 -4.63
N GLY A 37 14.52 3.06 -3.33
CA GLY A 37 13.45 2.83 -2.35
C GLY A 37 12.13 3.52 -2.73
N SER A 38 10.99 2.93 -2.42
CA SER A 38 9.67 3.42 -2.86
C SER A 38 9.19 4.71 -2.17
N ALA A 39 9.85 5.16 -1.12
CA ALA A 39 9.47 6.37 -0.38
C ALA A 39 10.67 7.29 -0.13
N GLY A 40 10.51 8.57 -0.46
CA GLY A 40 11.53 9.58 -0.17
C GLY A 40 11.27 10.91 -0.87
N THR A 41 11.94 11.95 -0.37
CA THR A 41 11.91 13.30 -0.92
C THR A 41 13.34 13.80 -1.11
N LEU A 42 13.69 14.15 -2.34
CA LEU A 42 14.95 14.79 -2.66
C LEU A 42 14.77 16.31 -2.71
N VAL A 43 15.67 17.05 -2.07
CA VAL A 43 15.77 18.51 -2.21
C VAL A 43 17.13 18.87 -2.75
N VAL A 44 17.15 19.66 -3.82
CA VAL A 44 18.38 20.18 -4.45
C VAL A 44 18.42 21.68 -4.26
N ALA A 45 19.44 22.18 -3.56
CA ALA A 45 19.78 23.61 -3.43
C ALA A 45 20.97 23.97 -4.36
N ALA A 46 21.47 25.20 -4.25
CA ALA A 46 22.55 25.69 -5.12
C ALA A 46 23.86 24.90 -4.97
N GLU A 47 24.21 24.49 -3.75
CA GLU A 47 25.50 23.86 -3.40
C GLU A 47 25.34 22.51 -2.68
N LYS A 48 24.13 22.12 -2.31
CA LYS A 48 23.83 20.93 -1.52
C LYS A 48 22.60 20.20 -2.05
N ALA A 49 22.53 18.91 -1.77
CA ALA A 49 21.32 18.10 -1.95
C ALA A 49 21.16 17.17 -0.76
N ALA A 50 19.91 16.90 -0.38
CA ALA A 50 19.57 15.99 0.71
C ALA A 50 18.34 15.16 0.34
N LEU A 51 18.31 13.91 0.80
CA LEU A 51 17.24 12.97 0.57
C LEU A 51 16.70 12.45 1.89
N TRP A 52 15.41 12.68 2.14
CA TRP A 52 14.66 12.13 3.27
C TRP A 52 14.05 10.80 2.87
N THR A 53 14.17 9.81 3.76
CA THR A 53 13.45 8.53 3.65
C THR A 53 13.20 7.97 5.05
N ASP A 54 12.25 7.03 5.18
CA ASP A 54 11.86 6.45 6.46
C ASP A 54 12.70 5.22 6.87
N SER A 55 12.43 4.69 8.06
CA SER A 55 13.24 3.63 8.68
C SER A 55 13.32 2.32 7.89
N ARG A 56 12.44 2.07 6.94
CA ARG A 56 12.45 0.88 6.08
C ARG A 56 13.66 0.89 5.13
N TYR A 57 14.14 2.09 4.77
CA TYR A 57 15.14 2.32 3.74
C TYR A 57 16.46 2.90 4.23
N PHE A 58 16.66 3.11 5.53
CA PHE A 58 17.89 3.77 6.02
C PHE A 58 19.18 3.08 5.59
N LEU A 59 19.21 1.75 5.59
CA LEU A 59 20.40 0.99 5.19
C LEU A 59 20.61 1.07 3.67
N GLN A 60 19.58 0.82 2.89
CA GLN A 60 19.62 0.91 1.42
C GLN A 60 20.02 2.31 0.95
N ALA A 61 19.40 3.36 1.50
CA ALA A 61 19.72 4.73 1.13
C ALA A 61 21.14 5.12 1.50
N ALA A 62 21.67 4.64 2.65
CA ALA A 62 23.05 4.90 3.03
C ALA A 62 24.06 4.27 2.03
N GLU A 63 23.74 3.10 1.48
CA GLU A 63 24.55 2.43 0.47
C GLU A 63 24.44 3.12 -0.89
N GLU A 64 23.20 3.30 -1.40
CA GLU A 64 22.95 3.85 -2.74
C GLU A 64 23.36 5.33 -2.89
N LEU A 65 23.30 6.12 -1.82
CA LEU A 65 23.75 7.52 -1.82
C LEU A 65 25.25 7.68 -1.57
N SER A 66 25.97 6.61 -1.25
CA SER A 66 27.39 6.66 -0.97
C SER A 66 28.18 7.20 -2.17
N GLY A 67 28.97 8.26 -1.95
CA GLY A 67 29.78 8.90 -3.00
C GLY A 67 29.03 9.83 -3.95
N THR A 68 27.70 9.99 -3.83
CA THR A 68 26.91 10.89 -4.69
C THR A 68 26.99 12.36 -4.29
N GLY A 69 27.34 12.64 -3.02
CA GLY A 69 27.30 13.99 -2.44
C GLY A 69 25.90 14.40 -1.97
N ILE A 70 24.89 13.52 -2.06
CA ILE A 70 23.55 13.72 -1.51
C ILE A 70 23.57 13.28 -0.04
N GLU A 71 23.12 14.16 0.86
CA GLU A 71 23.06 13.89 2.30
C GLU A 71 21.82 13.05 2.62
N LEU A 72 22.01 11.92 3.35
CA LEU A 72 20.89 11.11 3.84
C LEU A 72 20.26 11.74 5.09
N MET A 73 18.98 12.03 5.01
CA MET A 73 18.14 12.49 6.12
C MET A 73 17.22 11.35 6.57
N LYS A 74 17.45 10.86 7.79
CA LYS A 74 16.69 9.75 8.39
C LYS A 74 15.39 10.28 9.00
N ASP A 75 14.32 10.28 8.20
CA ASP A 75 13.03 10.83 8.60
C ASP A 75 12.48 10.17 9.87
N GLY A 76 11.87 10.99 10.74
CA GLY A 76 11.30 10.56 12.03
C GLY A 76 12.31 10.44 13.18
N LEU A 77 13.61 10.67 12.97
CA LEU A 77 14.58 10.75 14.06
C LEU A 77 14.67 12.18 14.63
N PRO A 78 14.80 12.34 15.97
CA PRO A 78 14.76 13.65 16.62
C PRO A 78 15.84 14.64 16.16
N GLU A 79 16.98 14.13 15.69
CA GLU A 79 18.11 14.93 15.20
C GLU A 79 18.00 15.30 13.72
N THR A 80 17.03 14.75 12.98
CA THR A 80 16.85 15.02 11.56
C THR A 80 15.92 16.22 11.37
N PRO A 81 16.37 17.31 10.72
CA PRO A 81 15.49 18.44 10.40
C PRO A 81 14.42 18.00 9.39
N ASP A 82 13.23 18.55 9.47
CA ASP A 82 12.24 18.37 8.42
C ASP A 82 12.66 19.06 7.09
N VAL A 83 11.98 18.72 6.00
CA VAL A 83 12.25 19.24 4.66
C VAL A 83 12.20 20.78 4.64
N ALA A 84 11.18 21.36 5.27
CA ALA A 84 10.99 22.81 5.28
C ALA A 84 12.06 23.54 6.13
N GLU A 85 12.44 22.96 7.27
CA GLU A 85 13.53 23.48 8.11
C GLU A 85 14.86 23.47 7.36
N TRP A 86 15.18 22.36 6.69
CA TRP A 86 16.40 22.25 5.91
C TRP A 86 16.42 23.27 4.76
N MET A 87 15.31 23.43 4.02
CA MET A 87 15.21 24.44 2.96
C MET A 87 15.38 25.86 3.50
N ARG A 88 14.79 26.20 4.64
CA ARG A 88 14.98 27.51 5.30
C ARG A 88 16.46 27.75 5.66
N ALA A 89 17.17 26.71 6.10
CA ALA A 89 18.61 26.82 6.41
C ALA A 89 19.48 27.08 5.15
N GLN A 90 19.00 26.76 3.96
CA GLN A 90 19.68 27.11 2.70
C GLN A 90 19.37 28.55 2.24
N CYS A 91 18.38 29.22 2.84
CA CYS A 91 17.99 30.56 2.48
C CYS A 91 19.05 31.57 2.92
N PRO A 92 19.67 32.36 2.02
CA PRO A 92 20.59 33.44 2.41
C PRO A 92 19.85 34.48 3.26
N ALA A 93 20.47 34.95 4.36
CA ALA A 93 19.91 35.96 5.25
C ALA A 93 19.55 37.29 4.55
N THR A 94 20.08 37.51 3.34
CA THR A 94 19.87 38.70 2.51
C THR A 94 18.81 38.51 1.41
N SER A 95 18.24 37.31 1.27
CA SER A 95 17.25 37.03 0.21
C SER A 95 15.88 37.58 0.57
N ALA A 96 15.41 38.53 -0.22
CA ALA A 96 14.05 39.08 -0.04
C ALA A 96 12.95 38.08 -0.48
N LYS A 97 13.29 37.07 -1.22
CA LYS A 97 12.34 36.06 -1.76
C LYS A 97 13.10 34.77 -2.07
N PHE A 98 12.89 33.73 -1.26
CA PHE A 98 13.40 32.39 -1.51
C PHE A 98 12.31 31.56 -2.21
N THR A 99 12.62 31.03 -3.40
CA THR A 99 11.66 30.35 -4.27
C THR A 99 11.95 28.87 -4.35
N VAL A 100 10.95 28.04 -3.99
CA VAL A 100 10.98 26.57 -4.14
C VAL A 100 10.24 26.20 -5.43
N GLY A 101 10.95 25.52 -6.33
CA GLY A 101 10.37 24.95 -7.55
C GLY A 101 10.02 23.48 -7.35
N PHE A 102 8.92 23.04 -7.90
CA PHE A 102 8.50 21.63 -7.97
C PHE A 102 7.37 21.48 -8.97
N ASP A 103 7.13 20.24 -9.42
CA ASP A 103 5.96 19.92 -10.25
C ASP A 103 4.70 19.86 -9.36
N TYR A 104 3.79 20.79 -9.56
CA TYR A 104 2.53 20.86 -8.79
C TYR A 104 1.66 19.62 -8.98
N ALA A 105 1.82 18.87 -10.06
CA ALA A 105 1.13 17.61 -10.27
C ALA A 105 1.56 16.52 -9.29
N THR A 106 2.81 16.57 -8.78
CA THR A 106 3.36 15.57 -7.86
C THR A 106 3.34 16.00 -6.39
N CYS A 107 2.60 17.05 -6.04
CA CYS A 107 2.47 17.54 -4.67
C CYS A 107 1.00 17.59 -4.27
N SER A 108 0.62 16.91 -3.20
CA SER A 108 -0.75 17.01 -2.68
C SER A 108 -1.02 18.36 -2.06
N THR A 109 -2.29 18.77 -2.03
CA THR A 109 -2.70 20.03 -1.39
C THR A 109 -2.35 20.02 0.10
N ALA A 110 -2.55 18.91 0.79
CA ALA A 110 -2.20 18.79 2.22
C ALA A 110 -0.70 18.95 2.44
N GLN A 111 0.15 18.34 1.62
CA GLN A 111 1.60 18.50 1.70
C GLN A 111 2.00 19.96 1.40
N PHE A 112 1.42 20.56 0.37
CA PHE A 112 1.68 21.96 0.06
C PHE A 112 1.37 22.88 1.24
N GLU A 113 0.23 22.71 1.88
CA GLU A 113 -0.20 23.56 3.01
C GLU A 113 0.67 23.36 4.25
N THR A 114 1.11 22.14 4.54
CA THR A 114 1.91 21.84 5.74
C THR A 114 3.39 22.17 5.58
N GLU A 115 3.98 21.91 4.41
CA GLU A 115 5.42 21.97 4.21
C GLU A 115 5.87 23.21 3.41
N LEU A 116 5.06 23.65 2.44
CA LEU A 116 5.48 24.59 1.40
C LEU A 116 4.79 25.94 1.43
N SER A 117 3.67 26.11 2.13
CA SER A 117 2.90 27.37 2.17
C SER A 117 3.68 28.57 2.71
N GLY A 118 4.76 28.32 3.48
CA GLY A 118 5.65 29.36 3.99
C GLY A 118 6.71 29.88 3.00
N PHE A 119 6.75 29.34 1.76
CA PHE A 119 7.72 29.71 0.73
C PHE A 119 7.05 30.40 -0.45
N ALA A 120 7.82 31.17 -1.22
CA ALA A 120 7.42 31.48 -2.57
C ALA A 120 7.59 30.22 -3.43
N THR A 121 6.56 29.79 -4.13
CA THR A 121 6.57 28.55 -4.90
C THR A 121 6.46 28.79 -6.40
N LYS A 122 6.95 27.86 -7.19
CA LYS A 122 6.87 27.90 -8.64
C LYS A 122 6.57 26.53 -9.21
N ASP A 123 5.47 26.45 -9.98
CA ASP A 123 5.14 25.27 -10.75
C ASP A 123 6.15 25.06 -11.87
N ILE A 124 6.93 23.99 -11.80
CA ILE A 124 7.93 23.67 -12.82
C ILE A 124 8.35 22.20 -12.72
N ASP A 125 8.27 21.49 -13.84
CA ASP A 125 8.87 20.16 -13.99
C ASP A 125 10.26 20.28 -14.64
N LEU A 126 11.31 20.35 -13.80
CA LEU A 126 12.69 20.39 -14.30
C LEU A 126 13.15 19.02 -14.84
N SER A 127 12.52 17.92 -14.43
CA SER A 127 12.87 16.60 -14.99
C SER A 127 12.53 16.54 -16.48
N ALA A 128 11.43 17.12 -16.92
CA ALA A 128 11.08 17.22 -18.35
C ALA A 128 12.15 17.95 -19.19
N GLU A 129 12.92 18.87 -18.59
CA GLU A 129 13.99 19.57 -19.30
C GLU A 129 15.27 18.76 -19.41
N VAL A 130 15.60 17.93 -18.40
CA VAL A 130 16.93 17.29 -18.30
C VAL A 130 16.89 15.78 -18.55
N TRP A 131 15.82 15.10 -18.23
CA TRP A 131 15.66 13.66 -18.44
C TRP A 131 15.17 13.38 -19.88
N LYS A 132 16.14 13.22 -20.80
CA LYS A 132 15.86 13.16 -22.25
C LYS A 132 15.13 11.89 -22.69
N ASP A 133 15.36 10.80 -21.99
CA ASP A 133 14.80 9.47 -22.22
C ASP A 133 13.71 9.11 -21.21
N ARG A 134 13.05 10.13 -20.62
CA ARG A 134 11.93 9.94 -19.70
C ARG A 134 10.86 9.03 -20.31
N PRO A 135 10.48 7.94 -19.64
CA PRO A 135 9.45 7.04 -20.14
C PRO A 135 8.14 7.77 -20.46
N ALA A 136 7.43 7.31 -21.48
CA ALA A 136 6.09 7.81 -21.77
C ALA A 136 5.08 7.35 -20.71
N LEU A 137 3.94 8.06 -20.61
CA LEU A 137 2.83 7.61 -19.75
C LEU A 137 2.33 6.23 -20.22
N PRO A 138 2.10 5.28 -19.30
CA PRO A 138 1.55 3.99 -19.64
C PRO A 138 0.11 4.12 -20.14
N LYS A 139 -0.29 3.17 -21.01
CA LYS A 139 -1.63 3.06 -21.60
C LYS A 139 -1.99 1.59 -21.75
N ARG A 140 -1.93 0.86 -20.64
CA ARG A 140 -2.20 -0.58 -20.62
C ARG A 140 -3.71 -0.85 -20.71
N PRO A 141 -4.13 -2.05 -21.15
CA PRO A 141 -5.53 -2.40 -21.25
C PRO A 141 -6.29 -2.23 -19.95
N ILE A 142 -7.51 -1.68 -20.03
CA ILE A 142 -8.45 -1.51 -18.92
C ILE A 142 -9.65 -2.42 -19.18
N VAL A 143 -9.93 -3.29 -18.20
CA VAL A 143 -10.96 -4.33 -18.30
C VAL A 143 -11.93 -4.28 -17.12
N CYS A 144 -13.13 -4.82 -17.33
CA CYS A 144 -14.10 -5.00 -16.24
C CYS A 144 -13.60 -6.03 -15.22
N HIS A 145 -13.71 -5.69 -13.93
CA HIS A 145 -13.56 -6.67 -12.87
C HIS A 145 -14.77 -7.61 -12.88
N PRO A 146 -14.58 -8.96 -12.82
CA PRO A 146 -15.68 -9.89 -12.93
C PRO A 146 -16.75 -9.70 -11.86
N ALA A 147 -18.01 -9.66 -12.26
CA ALA A 147 -19.17 -9.52 -11.36
C ALA A 147 -19.32 -10.69 -10.35
N GLU A 148 -18.58 -11.78 -10.55
CA GLU A 148 -18.49 -12.90 -9.62
C GLU A 148 -17.83 -12.45 -8.28
N TRP A 149 -16.90 -11.50 -8.33
CA TRP A 149 -16.08 -11.07 -7.20
C TRP A 149 -16.49 -9.71 -6.63
N THR A 150 -17.61 -9.13 -7.03
CA THR A 150 -18.17 -7.91 -6.44
C THR A 150 -19.69 -7.96 -6.42
N SER A 151 -20.31 -7.57 -5.29
CA SER A 151 -21.77 -7.60 -5.15
C SER A 151 -22.43 -6.36 -5.73
N LYS A 152 -21.74 -5.21 -5.75
CA LYS A 152 -22.30 -3.92 -6.14
C LYS A 152 -21.81 -3.48 -7.50
N LYS A 153 -22.73 -3.02 -8.35
CA LYS A 153 -22.40 -2.39 -9.63
C LYS A 153 -21.83 -0.98 -9.42
N ALA A 154 -21.10 -0.48 -10.42
CA ALA A 154 -20.52 0.86 -10.39
C ALA A 154 -21.56 1.94 -10.11
N GLY A 155 -22.72 1.90 -10.77
CA GLY A 155 -23.81 2.86 -10.52
C GLY A 155 -24.31 2.86 -9.08
N GLU A 156 -24.45 1.69 -8.45
CA GLU A 156 -24.88 1.59 -7.05
C GLU A 156 -23.83 2.20 -6.08
N LYS A 157 -22.55 1.98 -6.35
CA LYS A 157 -21.45 2.58 -5.58
C LYS A 157 -21.42 4.10 -5.74
N ILE A 158 -21.61 4.59 -6.98
CA ILE A 158 -21.65 6.04 -7.29
C ILE A 158 -22.78 6.72 -6.53
N GLU A 159 -23.97 6.14 -6.44
CA GLU A 159 -25.08 6.72 -5.68
C GLU A 159 -24.77 6.86 -4.18
N VAL A 160 -24.14 5.85 -3.59
CA VAL A 160 -23.67 5.93 -2.19
C VAL A 160 -22.63 7.06 -2.02
N VAL A 161 -21.68 7.13 -2.94
CA VAL A 161 -20.62 8.15 -2.92
C VAL A 161 -21.20 9.55 -3.09
N ARG A 162 -22.19 9.76 -3.97
CA ARG A 162 -22.90 11.04 -4.13
C ARG A 162 -23.52 11.56 -2.83
N HIS A 163 -24.08 10.67 -2.04
CA HIS A 163 -24.64 11.03 -0.74
C HIS A 163 -23.56 11.47 0.25
N LEU A 164 -22.51 10.66 0.40
CA LEU A 164 -21.42 10.94 1.34
C LEU A 164 -20.59 12.20 0.97
N GLN A 165 -20.31 12.40 -0.31
CA GLN A 165 -19.58 13.60 -0.76
C GLN A 165 -20.35 14.88 -0.49
N ARG A 166 -21.69 14.87 -0.61
CA ARG A 166 -22.54 16.02 -0.27
C ARG A 166 -22.40 16.35 1.22
N GLU A 167 -22.51 15.36 2.10
CA GLU A 167 -22.33 15.57 3.54
C GLU A 167 -20.95 16.15 3.88
N LEU A 168 -19.89 15.66 3.23
CA LEU A 168 -18.52 16.17 3.42
C LEU A 168 -18.39 17.63 2.97
N ILE A 169 -18.94 17.98 1.81
CA ILE A 169 -18.94 19.37 1.29
C ILE A 169 -19.71 20.30 2.25
N GLU A 170 -20.88 19.89 2.71
CA GLU A 170 -21.68 20.68 3.67
C GLU A 170 -20.94 20.91 5.00
N GLN A 171 -20.26 19.88 5.50
CA GLN A 171 -19.47 19.99 6.73
C GLN A 171 -18.28 20.94 6.54
N ALA A 172 -17.56 20.82 5.42
CA ALA A 172 -16.43 21.69 5.11
C ALA A 172 -16.85 23.16 4.97
N LEU A 173 -17.96 23.45 4.29
CA LEU A 173 -18.49 24.82 4.16
C LEU A 173 -18.87 25.44 5.51
N LYS A 174 -19.44 24.67 6.44
CA LYS A 174 -19.74 25.16 7.80
C LYS A 174 -18.50 25.58 8.57
N ILE A 175 -17.35 24.97 8.29
CA ILE A 175 -16.08 25.30 8.93
C ILE A 175 -15.41 26.50 8.27
N THR A 176 -15.35 26.52 6.92
CA THR A 176 -14.61 27.53 6.15
C THR A 176 -15.38 28.84 5.95
N GLU A 177 -16.71 28.77 5.85
CA GLU A 177 -17.58 29.91 5.59
C GLU A 177 -18.77 29.95 6.59
N PRO A 178 -18.54 30.14 7.91
CA PRO A 178 -19.61 30.08 8.92
C PRO A 178 -20.74 31.09 8.69
N SER A 179 -20.45 32.27 8.08
CA SER A 179 -21.42 33.31 7.74
C SER A 179 -22.23 33.00 6.47
N ALA A 180 -21.67 32.20 5.56
CA ALA A 180 -22.36 31.75 4.35
C ALA A 180 -23.25 30.54 4.59
N ALA A 181 -22.95 29.73 5.60
CA ALA A 181 -23.74 28.55 6.00
C ALA A 181 -25.17 28.91 6.45
N THR A 182 -25.42 30.16 6.82
CA THR A 182 -26.78 30.67 7.13
C THR A 182 -27.55 31.16 5.90
N SER A 183 -26.88 31.33 4.76
CA SER A 183 -27.48 31.85 3.51
C SER A 183 -27.34 30.92 2.29
N ALA A 184 -26.40 29.96 2.33
CA ALA A 184 -26.26 28.95 1.31
C ALA A 184 -26.94 27.68 1.81
N ASN A 185 -28.25 27.55 1.60
CA ASN A 185 -28.88 26.25 1.53
C ASN A 185 -28.20 25.53 0.35
N VAL A 186 -27.51 24.43 0.61
CA VAL A 186 -27.04 23.49 -0.43
C VAL A 186 -28.25 22.92 -1.19
N ASP A 187 -29.45 23.07 -0.64
CA ASP A 187 -30.74 22.82 -1.28
C ASP A 187 -31.18 23.93 -2.27
N ASP A 188 -30.35 24.95 -2.52
CA ASP A 188 -30.66 25.89 -3.62
C ASP A 188 -30.47 25.11 -4.95
N GLU A 189 -31.58 24.72 -5.58
CA GLU A 189 -31.63 23.98 -6.87
C GLU A 189 -30.80 24.65 -8.01
N THR A 190 -30.09 25.71 -7.68
CA THR A 190 -29.28 26.53 -8.61
C THR A 190 -27.78 26.22 -8.59
N VAL A 191 -27.26 25.42 -7.62
CA VAL A 191 -25.82 25.12 -7.51
C VAL A 191 -25.55 23.66 -7.90
N ASP A 192 -24.76 23.48 -8.98
CA ASP A 192 -24.27 22.18 -9.41
C ASP A 192 -23.06 21.79 -8.55
N THR A 193 -23.20 20.76 -7.74
CA THR A 193 -22.16 20.27 -6.83
C THR A 193 -21.46 19.06 -7.41
N TYR A 194 -20.13 19.11 -7.41
CA TYR A 194 -19.26 18.04 -7.88
C TYR A 194 -18.24 17.66 -6.81
N PHE A 195 -17.68 16.45 -6.92
CA PHE A 195 -16.49 16.04 -6.20
C PHE A 195 -15.45 15.51 -7.19
N PHE A 196 -14.21 15.97 -7.05
CA PHE A 196 -13.11 15.56 -7.93
C PHE A 196 -12.22 14.53 -7.24
N TYR A 197 -12.01 13.39 -7.89
CA TYR A 197 -11.21 12.26 -7.42
C TYR A 197 -9.96 12.12 -8.28
N ASN A 198 -8.81 11.88 -7.63
CA ASN A 198 -7.53 11.61 -8.29
C ASN A 198 -6.89 10.27 -7.90
N ASP A 199 -7.30 9.64 -6.80
CA ASP A 199 -6.76 8.33 -6.41
C ASP A 199 -7.27 7.25 -7.37
N ILE A 200 -6.35 6.67 -8.15
CA ILE A 200 -6.67 5.68 -9.19
C ILE A 200 -7.16 4.35 -8.63
N SER A 201 -6.77 4.00 -7.40
CA SER A 201 -7.26 2.79 -6.74
C SER A 201 -8.71 2.93 -6.28
N GLU A 202 -9.09 4.12 -5.82
CA GLU A 202 -10.47 4.46 -5.50
C GLU A 202 -11.36 4.46 -6.73
N ILE A 203 -10.88 5.06 -7.84
CA ILE A 203 -11.58 5.10 -9.13
C ILE A 203 -11.77 3.68 -9.68
N ALA A 204 -10.72 2.85 -9.64
CA ALA A 204 -10.78 1.45 -10.09
C ALA A 204 -11.80 0.63 -9.28
N TRP A 205 -11.80 0.79 -7.93
CA TRP A 205 -12.79 0.13 -7.09
C TRP A 205 -14.23 0.62 -7.35
N LEU A 206 -14.40 1.95 -7.46
CA LEU A 206 -15.73 2.56 -7.65
C LEU A 206 -16.37 2.10 -8.96
N LEU A 207 -15.58 2.04 -10.04
CA LEU A 207 -16.04 1.72 -11.38
C LEU A 207 -16.00 0.22 -11.70
N ASN A 208 -15.51 -0.64 -10.80
CA ASN A 208 -15.28 -2.07 -11.05
C ASN A 208 -14.39 -2.32 -12.29
N LEU A 209 -13.36 -1.51 -12.46
CA LEU A 209 -12.38 -1.66 -13.53
C LEU A 209 -11.01 -2.01 -12.97
N ARG A 210 -10.19 -2.68 -13.80
CA ARG A 210 -8.79 -2.98 -13.50
C ARG A 210 -7.94 -2.65 -14.71
N GLY A 211 -6.72 -2.19 -14.46
CA GLY A 211 -5.70 -1.89 -15.47
C GLY A 211 -4.33 -2.35 -14.99
N GLU A 212 -3.30 -2.04 -15.76
CA GLU A 212 -1.92 -2.46 -15.47
C GLU A 212 -0.93 -1.30 -15.66
N ASP A 213 -1.39 -0.04 -15.48
CA ASP A 213 -0.54 1.14 -15.69
C ASP A 213 0.52 1.31 -14.61
N ILE A 214 0.27 0.80 -13.41
CA ILE A 214 1.20 0.85 -12.27
C ILE A 214 1.68 -0.56 -11.97
N GLU A 215 2.98 -0.73 -11.86
CA GLU A 215 3.58 -2.00 -11.46
C GLU A 215 3.02 -2.45 -10.09
N PHE A 216 2.74 -3.73 -9.93
CA PHE A 216 2.15 -4.34 -8.73
C PHE A 216 0.73 -3.88 -8.38
N ASN A 217 0.14 -2.93 -9.08
CA ASN A 217 -1.21 -2.45 -8.77
C ASN A 217 -2.14 -2.57 -9.98
N PRO A 218 -3.28 -3.26 -9.87
CA PRO A 218 -4.20 -3.45 -10.98
C PRO A 218 -5.08 -2.21 -11.20
N VAL A 219 -4.45 -1.07 -11.45
CA VAL A 219 -5.06 0.26 -11.60
C VAL A 219 -4.65 0.92 -12.91
N PHE A 220 -5.28 2.03 -13.26
CA PHE A 220 -5.07 2.75 -14.50
C PHE A 220 -5.12 4.27 -14.26
N LEU A 221 -4.34 5.01 -15.04
CA LEU A 221 -4.29 6.47 -14.94
C LEU A 221 -5.64 7.09 -15.27
N SER A 222 -6.22 7.80 -14.31
CA SER A 222 -7.53 8.39 -14.47
C SER A 222 -7.81 9.49 -13.45
N TYR A 223 -8.74 10.39 -13.82
CA TYR A 223 -9.43 11.27 -12.89
C TYR A 223 -10.93 11.05 -13.00
N LEU A 224 -11.67 11.35 -11.95
CA LEU A 224 -13.11 11.20 -11.92
C LEU A 224 -13.77 12.44 -11.30
N LEU A 225 -14.74 13.01 -12.01
CA LEU A 225 -15.58 14.09 -11.50
C LEU A 225 -17.00 13.55 -11.32
N VAL A 226 -17.47 13.49 -10.09
CA VAL A 226 -18.80 12.96 -9.74
C VAL A 226 -19.70 14.13 -9.34
N GLY A 227 -20.65 14.45 -10.18
CA GLY A 227 -21.72 15.40 -9.89
C GLY A 227 -22.99 14.72 -9.40
N GLU A 228 -24.00 15.50 -9.05
CA GLU A 228 -25.28 14.98 -8.57
C GLU A 228 -26.03 14.14 -9.61
N ARG A 229 -25.91 14.51 -10.90
CA ARG A 229 -26.64 13.87 -12.01
C ARG A 229 -25.75 13.26 -13.06
N GLU A 230 -24.49 13.66 -13.13
CA GLU A 230 -23.54 13.26 -14.16
C GLU A 230 -22.22 12.81 -13.53
N THR A 231 -21.49 12.00 -14.26
CA THR A 231 -20.18 11.49 -13.86
C THR A 231 -19.27 11.50 -15.07
N HIS A 232 -18.08 12.08 -14.93
CA HIS A 232 -17.11 12.24 -16.00
C HIS A 232 -15.82 11.50 -15.64
N LEU A 233 -15.44 10.52 -16.45
CA LEU A 233 -14.18 9.78 -16.32
C LEU A 233 -13.18 10.30 -17.36
N PHE A 234 -12.01 10.72 -16.90
CA PHE A 234 -10.86 11.08 -17.72
C PHE A 234 -9.88 9.93 -17.75
N VAL A 235 -9.63 9.38 -18.92
CA VAL A 235 -8.86 8.13 -19.07
C VAL A 235 -8.26 8.05 -20.48
N HIS A 236 -7.22 7.24 -20.68
CA HIS A 236 -6.75 6.90 -22.02
C HIS A 236 -7.80 6.06 -22.74
N LEU A 237 -8.58 6.68 -23.63
CA LEU A 237 -9.76 6.06 -24.27
C LEU A 237 -9.41 4.81 -25.06
N GLU A 238 -8.23 4.78 -25.67
CA GLU A 238 -7.69 3.65 -26.42
C GLU A 238 -7.37 2.43 -25.55
N ALA A 239 -7.24 2.61 -24.23
CA ALA A 239 -6.96 1.53 -23.28
C ALA A 239 -8.23 0.77 -22.86
N LEU A 240 -9.41 1.41 -22.96
CA LEU A 240 -10.68 0.79 -22.59
C LEU A 240 -11.12 -0.26 -23.63
N ASP A 241 -11.35 -1.49 -23.18
CA ASP A 241 -11.98 -2.49 -24.05
C ASP A 241 -13.47 -2.18 -24.30
N GLU A 242 -14.08 -2.85 -25.30
CA GLU A 242 -15.49 -2.63 -25.63
C GLU A 242 -16.45 -2.95 -24.48
N SER A 243 -16.10 -3.91 -23.62
CA SER A 243 -16.93 -4.31 -22.48
C SER A 243 -16.93 -3.22 -21.42
N ALA A 244 -15.76 -2.68 -21.09
CA ALA A 244 -15.63 -1.56 -20.13
C ALA A 244 -16.35 -0.31 -20.65
N GLN A 245 -16.22 0.03 -21.94
CA GLN A 245 -16.95 1.16 -22.53
C GLN A 245 -18.48 1.00 -22.42
N LYS A 246 -19.00 -0.20 -22.72
CA LYS A 246 -20.44 -0.50 -22.62
C LYS A 246 -20.93 -0.45 -21.18
N GLU A 247 -20.16 -1.02 -20.24
CA GLU A 247 -20.50 -1.00 -18.81
C GLU A 247 -20.57 0.42 -18.28
N LEU A 248 -19.55 1.25 -18.54
CA LEU A 248 -19.51 2.66 -18.14
C LEU A 248 -20.68 3.46 -18.74
N ALA A 249 -20.96 3.28 -20.02
CA ALA A 249 -22.09 3.93 -20.69
C ALA A 249 -23.45 3.50 -20.08
N SER A 250 -23.59 2.24 -19.66
CA SER A 250 -24.82 1.73 -19.00
C SER A 250 -25.12 2.42 -17.67
N HIS A 251 -24.08 2.99 -17.02
CA HIS A 251 -24.17 3.76 -15.77
C HIS A 251 -24.20 5.28 -16.00
N GLY A 252 -24.31 5.75 -17.24
CA GLY A 252 -24.36 7.18 -17.58
C GLY A 252 -23.03 7.91 -17.34
N ILE A 253 -21.90 7.21 -17.41
CA ILE A 253 -20.57 7.80 -17.24
C ILE A 253 -20.09 8.32 -18.58
N THR A 254 -19.74 9.61 -18.63
CA THR A 254 -19.20 10.28 -19.82
C THR A 254 -17.67 10.13 -19.84
N LEU A 255 -17.14 9.66 -20.97
CA LEU A 255 -15.71 9.41 -21.15
C LEU A 255 -15.03 10.62 -21.77
N HIS A 256 -13.85 10.98 -21.24
CA HIS A 256 -13.00 12.06 -21.72
C HIS A 256 -11.55 11.60 -21.87
N PRO A 257 -10.76 12.15 -22.81
CA PRO A 257 -9.32 11.93 -22.85
C PRO A 257 -8.67 12.32 -21.52
N TYR A 258 -7.68 11.57 -21.07
CA TYR A 258 -7.01 11.75 -19.78
C TYR A 258 -6.53 13.19 -19.56
N GLU A 259 -5.96 13.83 -20.59
CA GLU A 259 -5.39 15.17 -20.53
C GLU A 259 -6.44 16.29 -20.61
N SER A 260 -7.74 15.97 -20.74
CA SER A 260 -8.79 16.96 -21.01
C SER A 260 -9.49 17.52 -19.76
N THR A 261 -8.99 17.26 -18.56
CA THR A 261 -9.56 17.75 -17.29
C THR A 261 -9.78 19.26 -17.30
N ALA A 262 -8.75 20.03 -17.65
CA ALA A 262 -8.83 21.49 -17.74
C ALA A 262 -9.85 21.97 -18.78
N GLN A 263 -10.08 21.22 -19.86
CA GLN A 263 -11.07 21.56 -20.88
C GLN A 263 -12.49 21.43 -20.35
N LEU A 264 -12.81 20.35 -19.64
CA LEU A 264 -14.13 20.18 -19.01
C LEU A 264 -14.36 21.26 -17.94
N LEU A 265 -13.39 21.49 -17.06
CA LEU A 265 -13.50 22.49 -16.00
C LEU A 265 -13.79 23.89 -16.53
N ARG A 266 -13.20 24.28 -17.68
CA ARG A 266 -13.50 25.56 -18.36
C ARG A 266 -14.94 25.65 -18.89
N SER A 267 -15.60 24.53 -19.15
CA SER A 267 -16.99 24.51 -19.65
C SER A 267 -18.03 24.64 -18.54
N LEU A 268 -17.63 24.46 -17.27
CA LEU A 268 -18.53 24.56 -16.12
C LEU A 268 -18.95 26.01 -15.87
N ASN A 269 -20.17 26.18 -15.39
CA ASN A 269 -20.67 27.49 -15.04
C ASN A 269 -20.11 27.97 -13.70
N VAL A 270 -19.11 28.84 -13.75
CA VAL A 270 -18.39 29.36 -12.57
C VAL A 270 -19.31 29.87 -11.45
N ARG A 271 -20.45 30.48 -11.79
CA ARG A 271 -21.38 31.02 -10.80
C ARG A 271 -22.28 29.99 -10.14
N LYS A 272 -22.40 28.81 -10.77
CA LYS A 272 -23.30 27.73 -10.33
C LYS A 272 -22.56 26.46 -9.92
N THR A 273 -21.23 26.42 -10.00
CA THR A 273 -20.44 25.22 -9.73
C THR A 273 -19.72 25.34 -8.40
N LEU A 274 -19.83 24.30 -7.59
CA LEU A 274 -19.05 24.07 -6.39
C LEU A 274 -18.35 22.71 -6.50
N ILE A 275 -17.02 22.69 -6.30
CA ILE A 275 -16.21 21.47 -6.39
C ILE A 275 -15.63 21.13 -5.03
N GLY A 276 -16.00 19.96 -4.48
CA GLY A 276 -15.34 19.34 -3.34
C GLY A 276 -14.13 18.52 -3.79
N TYR A 277 -13.10 18.44 -2.96
CA TYR A 277 -11.94 17.58 -3.16
C TYR A 277 -11.30 17.20 -1.82
N ALA A 278 -10.50 16.13 -1.80
CA ALA A 278 -9.75 15.73 -0.61
C ALA A 278 -8.37 16.39 -0.58
N GLY A 279 -7.74 16.45 0.60
CA GLY A 279 -6.37 16.96 0.78
C GLY A 279 -5.30 16.21 -0.01
N SER A 280 -5.57 14.95 -0.42
CA SER A 280 -4.76 14.16 -1.34
C SER A 280 -4.75 14.66 -2.79
N MET A 281 -5.67 15.58 -3.17
CA MET A 281 -5.70 16.17 -4.51
C MET A 281 -4.40 16.90 -4.81
N ASN A 282 -3.83 16.66 -6.01
CA ASN A 282 -2.63 17.35 -6.43
C ASN A 282 -2.84 18.86 -6.60
N ARG A 283 -1.79 19.61 -6.31
CA ARG A 283 -1.83 21.09 -6.32
C ARG A 283 -2.18 21.68 -7.69
N GLN A 284 -1.75 21.07 -8.78
CA GLN A 284 -2.01 21.56 -10.12
C GLN A 284 -3.51 21.64 -10.43
N VAL A 285 -4.28 20.62 -10.07
CA VAL A 285 -5.74 20.61 -10.28
C VAL A 285 -6.42 21.70 -9.45
N VAL A 286 -5.98 21.90 -8.21
CA VAL A 286 -6.53 22.95 -7.33
C VAL A 286 -6.21 24.35 -7.85
N GLU A 287 -4.99 24.57 -8.37
CA GLU A 287 -4.65 25.83 -9.05
C GLU A 287 -5.54 26.08 -10.28
N HIS A 288 -5.86 25.05 -11.07
CA HIS A 288 -6.80 25.20 -12.17
C HIS A 288 -8.20 25.66 -11.69
N PHE A 289 -8.69 25.19 -10.54
CA PHE A 289 -9.95 25.69 -9.99
C PHE A 289 -9.85 27.20 -9.69
N HIS A 290 -8.76 27.65 -9.07
CA HIS A 290 -8.52 29.04 -8.72
C HIS A 290 -8.38 29.91 -9.97
N GLU A 291 -7.57 29.50 -10.95
CA GLU A 291 -7.37 30.23 -12.21
C GLU A 291 -8.65 30.40 -13.01
N LEU A 292 -9.53 29.40 -12.98
CA LEU A 292 -10.83 29.44 -13.66
C LEU A 292 -11.91 30.20 -12.85
N GLY A 293 -11.61 30.58 -11.60
CA GLY A 293 -12.55 31.20 -10.69
C GLY A 293 -13.68 30.28 -10.22
N LEU A 294 -13.46 28.97 -10.29
CA LEU A 294 -14.39 27.96 -9.78
C LEU A 294 -14.38 27.96 -8.26
N ARG A 295 -15.55 27.97 -7.65
CA ARG A 295 -15.66 27.78 -6.20
C ARG A 295 -15.31 26.36 -5.84
N SER A 296 -14.34 26.17 -4.94
CA SER A 296 -13.88 24.86 -4.51
C SER A 296 -13.64 24.81 -3.02
N VAL A 297 -13.76 23.62 -2.42
CA VAL A 297 -13.55 23.39 -1.00
C VAL A 297 -12.83 22.07 -0.75
N CYS A 298 -11.74 22.13 0.04
CA CYS A 298 -11.10 20.93 0.58
C CYS A 298 -11.97 20.37 1.71
N THR A 299 -12.45 19.14 1.57
CA THR A 299 -13.44 18.57 2.50
C THR A 299 -12.79 17.88 3.69
N SER A 300 -11.75 17.10 3.45
CA SER A 300 -11.03 16.32 4.45
C SER A 300 -9.69 15.84 3.89
N ALA A 301 -8.88 15.18 4.72
CA ALA A 301 -7.62 14.59 4.25
C ALA A 301 -7.84 13.48 3.19
N VAL A 302 -8.95 12.73 3.32
CA VAL A 302 -9.30 11.58 2.47
C VAL A 302 -10.72 11.69 1.91
N THR A 303 -10.98 10.98 0.82
CA THR A 303 -12.33 10.85 0.22
C THR A 303 -13.21 9.92 1.06
N PRO A 304 -14.52 9.76 0.74
CA PRO A 304 -15.37 8.78 1.42
C PRO A 304 -15.12 7.34 0.98
N ILE A 305 -14.42 7.09 -0.12
CA ILE A 305 -14.26 5.77 -0.74
C ILE A 305 -13.45 4.79 0.11
N PRO A 306 -12.30 5.16 0.74
CA PRO A 306 -11.53 4.24 1.56
C PRO A 306 -12.34 3.52 2.64
N ALA A 307 -13.23 4.23 3.34
CA ALA A 307 -14.08 3.61 4.36
C ALA A 307 -15.09 2.61 3.77
N LEU A 308 -15.56 2.85 2.55
CA LEU A 308 -16.49 1.96 1.86
C LEU A 308 -15.80 0.67 1.37
N ARG A 309 -14.62 0.80 0.74
CA ARG A 309 -13.89 -0.34 0.18
C ARG A 309 -13.20 -1.21 1.24
N ALA A 310 -12.90 -0.63 2.40
CA ALA A 310 -12.30 -1.38 3.51
C ALA A 310 -13.21 -2.51 4.02
N VAL A 311 -14.52 -2.31 3.99
CA VAL A 311 -15.52 -3.31 4.42
C VAL A 311 -15.90 -4.19 3.23
N LYS A 312 -15.26 -5.35 3.14
CA LYS A 312 -15.44 -6.31 2.04
C LYS A 312 -16.84 -6.92 2.08
N ASP A 313 -17.49 -7.00 0.94
CA ASP A 313 -18.73 -7.69 0.78
C ASP A 313 -18.56 -9.23 0.73
N GLU A 314 -19.65 -10.00 0.71
CA GLU A 314 -19.60 -11.46 0.73
C GLU A 314 -18.87 -12.06 -0.49
N ARG A 315 -18.96 -11.41 -1.68
CA ARG A 315 -18.29 -11.89 -2.89
C ARG A 315 -16.80 -11.55 -2.85
N GLU A 316 -16.44 -10.36 -2.40
CA GLU A 316 -15.03 -9.99 -2.16
C GLU A 316 -14.37 -10.91 -1.13
N ILE A 317 -15.06 -11.24 -0.03
CA ILE A 317 -14.59 -12.20 0.97
C ILE A 317 -14.42 -13.61 0.37
N ALA A 318 -15.37 -14.07 -0.44
CA ALA A 318 -15.25 -15.35 -1.14
C ALA A 318 -14.07 -15.33 -2.12
N GLY A 319 -13.86 -14.19 -2.80
CA GLY A 319 -12.72 -13.95 -3.68
C GLY A 319 -11.37 -14.03 -2.95
N PHE A 320 -11.24 -13.39 -1.79
CA PHE A 320 -10.04 -13.51 -0.95
C PHE A 320 -9.76 -14.96 -0.56
N ARG A 321 -10.77 -15.69 -0.08
CA ARG A 321 -10.61 -17.10 0.27
C ARG A 321 -10.15 -17.94 -0.92
N ARG A 322 -10.66 -17.65 -2.13
CA ARG A 322 -10.22 -18.31 -3.35
C ARG A 322 -8.77 -17.95 -3.72
N ALA A 323 -8.40 -16.68 -3.66
CA ALA A 323 -7.03 -16.25 -3.91
C ALA A 323 -6.04 -16.91 -2.95
N MET A 324 -6.36 -17.00 -1.66
CA MET A 324 -5.52 -17.65 -0.66
C MET A 324 -5.40 -19.17 -0.86
N GLU A 325 -6.41 -19.83 -1.41
CA GLU A 325 -6.32 -21.24 -1.81
C GLU A 325 -5.35 -21.41 -2.99
N LEU A 326 -5.45 -20.57 -4.01
CA LEU A 326 -4.59 -20.61 -5.19
C LEU A 326 -3.12 -20.35 -4.81
N ASP A 327 -2.90 -19.31 -4.03
CA ASP A 327 -1.57 -18.96 -3.54
C ASP A 327 -1.00 -20.03 -2.62
N GLY A 328 -1.83 -20.59 -1.73
CA GLY A 328 -1.47 -21.68 -0.85
C GLY A 328 -0.97 -22.94 -1.59
N VAL A 329 -1.62 -23.29 -2.72
CA VAL A 329 -1.16 -24.38 -3.60
C VAL A 329 0.23 -24.07 -4.18
N ALA A 330 0.45 -22.85 -4.68
CA ALA A 330 1.75 -22.43 -5.22
C ALA A 330 2.84 -22.46 -4.15
N LEU A 331 2.55 -21.97 -2.95
CA LEU A 331 3.44 -21.95 -1.80
C LEU A 331 3.80 -23.37 -1.31
N VAL A 332 2.85 -24.31 -1.27
CA VAL A 332 3.13 -25.72 -0.91
C VAL A 332 4.10 -26.34 -1.91
N ARG A 333 3.88 -26.16 -3.20
CA ARG A 333 4.73 -26.67 -4.28
C ARG A 333 6.13 -26.07 -4.23
N PHE A 334 6.21 -24.78 -4.03
CA PHE A 334 7.46 -24.06 -3.84
C PHE A 334 8.23 -24.59 -2.62
N ARG A 335 7.60 -24.67 -1.45
CA ARG A 335 8.20 -25.11 -0.20
C ARG A 335 8.70 -26.55 -0.29
N ARG A 336 7.91 -27.46 -0.86
CA ARG A 336 8.35 -28.83 -1.11
C ARG A 336 9.60 -28.86 -2.01
N THR A 337 9.62 -28.04 -3.06
CA THR A 337 10.76 -27.99 -3.98
C THR A 337 12.01 -27.45 -3.29
N LEU A 338 11.87 -26.42 -2.46
CA LEU A 338 12.97 -25.86 -1.67
C LEU A 338 13.54 -26.91 -0.69
N ASP A 339 12.67 -27.64 0.04
CA ASP A 339 13.10 -28.71 0.94
C ASP A 339 13.85 -29.82 0.18
N GLU A 340 13.39 -30.22 -1.02
CA GLU A 340 14.12 -31.20 -1.85
C GLU A 340 15.50 -30.70 -2.28
N ILE A 341 15.64 -29.41 -2.60
CA ILE A 341 16.93 -28.77 -2.95
C ILE A 341 17.87 -28.80 -1.74
N ILE A 342 17.37 -28.49 -0.55
CA ILE A 342 18.14 -28.55 0.70
C ILE A 342 18.57 -29.98 1.01
N GLU A 343 17.64 -30.94 0.95
CA GLU A 343 17.92 -32.37 1.21
C GLU A 343 18.97 -32.97 0.27
N LYS A 344 19.00 -32.51 -1.00
CA LYS A 344 20.02 -32.92 -1.98
C LYS A 344 21.37 -32.22 -1.79
N GLY A 345 21.46 -31.21 -0.91
CA GLY A 345 22.68 -30.42 -0.74
C GLY A 345 22.94 -29.43 -1.89
N GLU A 346 21.91 -29.09 -2.66
CA GLU A 346 21.99 -28.25 -3.86
C GLU A 346 21.70 -26.75 -3.58
N ILE A 347 21.39 -26.38 -2.34
CA ILE A 347 20.96 -25.02 -1.98
C ILE A 347 21.98 -23.92 -2.36
N ALA A 348 23.28 -24.25 -2.43
CA ALA A 348 24.33 -23.32 -2.86
C ALA A 348 24.25 -22.97 -4.37
N GLN A 349 23.40 -23.62 -5.14
CA GLN A 349 23.13 -23.28 -6.54
C GLN A 349 21.99 -22.27 -6.68
N GLU A 350 21.25 -22.03 -5.59
CA GLU A 350 20.17 -21.05 -5.54
C GLU A 350 20.68 -19.70 -5.02
N THR A 351 19.99 -18.65 -5.44
CA THR A 351 20.23 -17.26 -5.00
C THR A 351 18.90 -16.63 -4.61
N GLU A 352 18.91 -15.47 -3.97
CA GLU A 352 17.71 -14.72 -3.61
C GLU A 352 16.81 -14.48 -4.83
N LEU A 353 17.36 -14.02 -5.96
CA LEU A 353 16.61 -13.85 -7.22
C LEU A 353 16.07 -15.18 -7.78
N SER A 354 16.80 -16.29 -7.67
CA SER A 354 16.31 -17.59 -8.15
C SER A 354 15.11 -18.09 -7.32
N ILE A 355 15.07 -17.77 -6.05
CA ILE A 355 13.95 -18.09 -5.15
C ILE A 355 12.70 -17.31 -5.54
N GLU A 356 12.83 -16.00 -5.76
CA GLU A 356 11.76 -15.14 -6.25
C GLU A 356 11.19 -15.66 -7.58
N GLN A 357 12.06 -15.89 -8.56
CA GLN A 357 11.66 -16.39 -9.88
C GLN A 357 10.94 -17.75 -9.78
N ARG A 358 11.42 -18.64 -8.92
CA ARG A 358 10.83 -19.96 -8.71
C ARG A 358 9.43 -19.87 -8.11
N LEU A 359 9.22 -19.04 -7.07
CA LEU A 359 7.90 -18.84 -6.47
C LEU A 359 6.94 -18.20 -7.47
N THR A 360 7.39 -17.16 -8.18
CA THR A 360 6.60 -16.50 -9.23
C THR A 360 6.18 -17.47 -10.34
N ALA A 361 7.08 -18.38 -10.73
CA ALA A 361 6.76 -19.41 -11.73
C ALA A 361 5.63 -20.36 -11.26
N PHE A 362 5.65 -20.80 -9.99
CA PHE A 362 4.56 -21.61 -9.45
C PHE A 362 3.22 -20.87 -9.38
N ARG A 363 3.21 -19.59 -9.03
CA ARG A 363 2.01 -18.73 -9.03
C ARG A 363 1.46 -18.57 -10.44
N ALA A 364 2.34 -18.35 -11.43
CA ALA A 364 1.98 -18.10 -12.83
C ALA A 364 1.40 -19.33 -13.56
N GLU A 365 1.52 -20.53 -12.99
CA GLU A 365 0.88 -21.72 -13.56
C GLU A 365 -0.65 -21.67 -13.51
N HIS A 366 -1.22 -20.89 -12.58
CA HIS A 366 -2.68 -20.78 -12.49
C HIS A 366 -3.20 -19.67 -13.43
N PRO A 367 -4.25 -19.94 -14.25
CA PRO A 367 -4.76 -18.99 -15.24
C PRO A 367 -5.37 -17.72 -14.64
N ASP A 368 -5.73 -17.73 -13.35
CA ASP A 368 -6.24 -16.55 -12.65
C ASP A 368 -5.15 -15.63 -12.11
N PHE A 369 -3.87 -16.01 -12.20
CA PHE A 369 -2.75 -15.16 -11.82
C PHE A 369 -2.67 -13.92 -12.72
N ARG A 370 -2.46 -12.74 -12.11
CA ARG A 370 -2.42 -11.45 -12.80
C ARG A 370 -1.12 -10.67 -12.56
N GLY A 371 -0.21 -11.22 -11.80
CA GLY A 371 1.07 -10.58 -11.44
C GLY A 371 1.34 -10.62 -9.95
N LEU A 372 2.49 -10.11 -9.56
CA LEU A 372 2.83 -9.94 -8.14
C LEU A 372 2.09 -8.74 -7.56
N SER A 373 1.79 -8.77 -6.26
CA SER A 373 1.16 -7.65 -5.55
C SER A 373 2.17 -6.62 -5.01
N PHE A 374 3.46 -7.00 -4.97
CA PHE A 374 4.63 -6.17 -4.70
C PHE A 374 5.91 -6.92 -5.09
N GLY A 375 7.05 -6.24 -5.12
CA GLY A 375 8.36 -6.86 -5.35
C GLY A 375 8.68 -7.87 -4.25
N THR A 376 8.99 -9.12 -4.63
CA THR A 376 9.27 -10.18 -3.68
C THR A 376 10.51 -9.86 -2.85
N ILE A 377 10.41 -9.91 -1.53
CA ILE A 377 11.53 -9.79 -0.61
C ILE A 377 12.05 -11.19 -0.29
N ALA A 378 13.22 -11.53 -0.81
CA ALA A 378 13.89 -12.80 -0.55
C ALA A 378 15.25 -12.53 0.13
N GLY A 379 15.22 -12.20 1.42
CA GLY A 379 16.42 -11.81 2.17
C GLY A 379 17.08 -12.98 2.88
N TYR A 380 18.28 -13.39 2.42
CA TYR A 380 19.05 -14.46 3.05
C TYR A 380 20.01 -13.90 4.11
N GLY A 381 20.01 -14.52 5.32
CA GLY A 381 20.92 -14.13 6.40
C GLY A 381 20.79 -12.64 6.74
N ALA A 382 21.87 -11.89 6.60
CA ALA A 382 21.92 -10.46 6.92
C ALA A 382 20.96 -9.60 6.07
N HIS A 383 20.69 -9.96 4.82
CA HIS A 383 19.73 -9.25 3.97
C HIS A 383 18.30 -9.32 4.52
N GLY A 384 17.95 -10.40 5.24
CA GLY A 384 16.67 -10.49 5.95
C GLY A 384 16.47 -9.43 7.03
N ALA A 385 17.55 -8.75 7.47
CA ALA A 385 17.45 -7.64 8.42
C ALA A 385 17.07 -6.31 7.76
N ILE A 386 17.09 -6.22 6.43
CA ILE A 386 16.65 -5.06 5.65
C ILE A 386 15.17 -5.25 5.35
N VAL A 387 14.31 -4.48 6.00
CA VAL A 387 12.84 -4.71 6.05
C VAL A 387 12.21 -4.80 4.66
N HIS A 388 12.60 -3.93 3.73
CA HIS A 388 12.16 -3.90 2.33
C HIS A 388 13.34 -4.19 1.39
N TYR A 389 14.05 -5.31 1.67
CA TYR A 389 15.14 -5.75 0.81
C TYR A 389 14.61 -6.17 -0.56
N GLU A 390 15.20 -5.63 -1.60
CA GLU A 390 14.93 -6.03 -2.98
C GLU A 390 16.26 -6.47 -3.61
N ALA A 391 16.36 -7.75 -3.95
CA ALA A 391 17.56 -8.29 -4.57
C ALA A 391 17.70 -7.78 -6.01
N ASP A 392 18.91 -7.39 -6.39
CA ASP A 392 19.26 -7.08 -7.76
C ASP A 392 20.54 -7.81 -8.18
N GLU A 393 21.02 -7.60 -9.42
CA GLU A 393 22.24 -8.25 -9.91
C GLU A 393 23.48 -7.96 -9.05
N SER A 394 23.53 -6.83 -8.35
CA SER A 394 24.66 -6.42 -7.52
C SER A 394 24.59 -6.94 -6.08
N SER A 395 23.39 -7.08 -5.52
CA SER A 395 23.13 -7.49 -4.13
C SER A 395 22.78 -8.97 -3.98
N ASN A 396 22.39 -9.66 -5.06
CA ASN A 396 21.91 -11.03 -5.10
C ASN A 396 22.85 -12.03 -4.42
N ALA A 397 22.51 -12.50 -3.23
CA ALA A 397 23.35 -13.42 -2.48
C ALA A 397 23.10 -14.90 -2.85
N PRO A 398 24.17 -15.72 -2.96
CA PRO A 398 24.02 -17.16 -3.02
C PRO A 398 23.55 -17.72 -1.65
N LEU A 399 22.65 -18.69 -1.67
CA LEU A 399 22.14 -19.32 -0.45
C LEU A 399 23.11 -20.36 0.10
N ALA A 400 23.02 -20.64 1.40
CA ALA A 400 23.77 -21.69 2.03
C ALA A 400 22.91 -22.47 3.03
N ALA A 401 23.27 -23.72 3.31
CA ALA A 401 22.54 -24.60 4.24
C ALA A 401 22.75 -24.19 5.72
N ARG A 402 22.34 -22.96 6.06
CA ARG A 402 22.40 -22.37 7.42
C ARG A 402 21.50 -21.14 7.49
N SER A 403 21.15 -20.71 8.71
CA SER A 403 20.41 -19.48 8.98
C SER A 403 19.04 -19.42 8.27
N PHE A 404 18.45 -18.26 8.15
CA PHE A 404 17.14 -18.02 7.60
C PHE A 404 17.16 -17.40 6.20
N LEU A 405 16.16 -17.75 5.43
CA LEU A 405 15.65 -16.97 4.30
C LEU A 405 14.32 -16.32 4.72
N LEU A 406 14.27 -15.01 4.86
CA LEU A 406 13.03 -14.27 4.99
C LEU A 406 12.45 -14.12 3.59
N LEU A 407 11.26 -14.67 3.38
CA LEU A 407 10.55 -14.62 2.11
C LEU A 407 9.19 -13.96 2.31
N ASP A 408 9.09 -12.72 1.82
CA ASP A 408 7.87 -11.92 1.81
C ASP A 408 7.42 -11.71 0.38
N SER A 409 6.17 -12.06 0.08
CA SER A 409 5.68 -12.13 -1.29
C SER A 409 4.16 -12.13 -1.36
N GLY A 410 3.64 -11.62 -2.46
CA GLY A 410 2.21 -11.63 -2.71
C GLY A 410 1.88 -11.71 -4.19
N ALA A 411 0.63 -11.96 -4.50
CA ALA A 411 0.14 -12.09 -5.85
C ALA A 411 -1.26 -11.47 -6.02
N HIS A 412 -1.53 -11.00 -7.22
CA HIS A 412 -2.87 -10.72 -7.68
C HIS A 412 -3.43 -11.95 -8.40
N TYR A 413 -4.54 -12.44 -7.91
CA TYR A 413 -5.44 -13.33 -8.64
C TYR A 413 -6.68 -12.54 -9.03
N ILE A 414 -7.36 -12.95 -10.10
CA ILE A 414 -8.59 -12.27 -10.52
C ILE A 414 -9.64 -12.15 -9.41
N SER A 415 -9.59 -13.05 -8.42
CA SER A 415 -10.48 -13.10 -7.27
C SER A 415 -10.05 -12.28 -6.08
N GLY A 416 -8.77 -11.91 -5.95
CA GLY A 416 -8.26 -11.19 -4.79
C GLY A 416 -6.74 -10.99 -4.80
N THR A 417 -6.24 -10.31 -3.78
CA THR A 417 -4.81 -10.04 -3.56
C THR A 417 -4.30 -10.86 -2.38
N THR A 418 -3.09 -11.40 -2.49
CA THR A 418 -2.43 -12.11 -1.38
C THR A 418 -1.20 -11.34 -0.91
N ASP A 419 -0.86 -11.59 0.36
CA ASP A 419 0.27 -11.04 1.07
C ASP A 419 0.70 -12.04 2.15
N ILE A 420 1.97 -12.41 2.17
CA ILE A 420 2.48 -13.41 3.11
C ILE A 420 3.98 -13.30 3.32
N THR A 421 4.40 -13.33 4.58
CA THR A 421 5.80 -13.56 4.93
C THR A 421 5.97 -14.90 5.65
N ARG A 422 6.99 -15.65 5.22
CA ARG A 422 7.53 -16.81 5.95
C ARG A 422 9.04 -16.67 6.09
N THR A 423 9.54 -16.92 7.30
CA THR A 423 10.98 -17.03 7.57
C THR A 423 11.36 -18.52 7.59
N LEU A 424 12.17 -18.93 6.62
CA LEU A 424 12.46 -20.32 6.29
C LEU A 424 13.86 -20.72 6.76
N PRO A 425 14.00 -21.77 7.59
CA PRO A 425 15.32 -22.28 7.95
C PRO A 425 15.93 -23.03 6.76
N LEU A 426 17.13 -22.62 6.33
CA LEU A 426 17.85 -23.32 5.26
C LEU A 426 18.84 -24.37 5.78
N GLY A 427 18.95 -24.52 7.11
CA GLY A 427 19.84 -25.47 7.77
C GLY A 427 19.90 -25.27 9.29
N PRO A 428 21.01 -25.64 9.95
CA PRO A 428 21.17 -25.41 11.38
C PRO A 428 21.04 -23.97 11.80
N LEU A 429 20.31 -23.72 12.88
CA LEU A 429 20.04 -22.39 13.45
C LEU A 429 20.76 -22.25 14.80
N THR A 430 21.14 -21.02 15.12
CA THR A 430 21.62 -20.61 16.44
C THR A 430 20.46 -20.54 17.44
N ASP A 431 20.76 -20.55 18.74
CA ASP A 431 19.76 -20.34 19.80
C ASP A 431 19.12 -18.95 19.72
N GLU A 432 19.88 -17.91 19.29
CA GLU A 432 19.38 -16.57 19.06
C GLU A 432 18.32 -16.55 17.95
N GLU A 433 18.59 -17.15 16.79
CA GLU A 433 17.66 -17.26 15.66
C GLU A 433 16.37 -17.98 16.06
N ARG A 434 16.48 -19.11 16.73
CA ARG A 434 15.32 -19.89 17.21
C ARG A 434 14.48 -19.12 18.22
N LYS A 435 15.14 -18.44 19.18
CA LYS A 435 14.46 -17.62 20.18
C LYS A 435 13.69 -16.48 19.50
N VAL A 436 14.33 -15.73 18.61
CA VAL A 436 13.71 -14.61 17.89
C VAL A 436 12.53 -15.08 17.04
N TYR A 437 12.67 -16.17 16.28
CA TYR A 437 11.57 -16.75 15.51
C TYR A 437 10.36 -17.07 16.40
N THR A 438 10.61 -17.69 17.55
CA THR A 438 9.54 -18.08 18.48
C THR A 438 8.86 -16.86 19.09
N LEU A 439 9.59 -15.80 19.41
CA LEU A 439 9.01 -14.55 19.95
C LEU A 439 8.13 -13.84 18.92
N VAL A 440 8.56 -13.79 17.64
CA VAL A 440 7.75 -13.25 16.55
C VAL A 440 6.49 -14.07 16.35
N LEU A 441 6.60 -15.41 16.33
CA LEU A 441 5.44 -16.31 16.24
C LEU A 441 4.45 -16.10 17.40
N LYS A 442 4.93 -15.89 18.63
CA LYS A 442 4.06 -15.58 19.78
C LYS A 442 3.30 -14.27 19.57
N GLY A 443 3.97 -13.24 19.06
CA GLY A 443 3.33 -11.97 18.73
C GLY A 443 2.24 -12.13 17.66
N HIS A 444 2.55 -12.84 16.59
CA HIS A 444 1.60 -13.17 15.53
C HIS A 444 0.38 -13.95 16.08
N ILE A 445 0.59 -15.02 16.84
CA ILE A 445 -0.49 -15.79 17.44
C ILE A 445 -1.35 -14.93 18.39
N ALA A 446 -0.72 -14.06 19.19
CA ALA A 446 -1.43 -13.21 20.14
C ALA A 446 -2.39 -12.24 19.44
N LEU A 447 -1.99 -11.64 18.31
CA LEU A 447 -2.83 -10.77 17.51
C LEU A 447 -3.90 -11.57 16.75
N ALA A 448 -3.52 -12.63 16.04
CA ALA A 448 -4.45 -13.45 15.25
C ALA A 448 -5.62 -14.05 16.08
N ARG A 449 -5.41 -14.33 17.36
CA ARG A 449 -6.45 -14.84 18.28
C ARG A 449 -7.17 -13.78 19.09
N ALA A 450 -6.88 -12.50 18.87
CA ALA A 450 -7.48 -11.41 19.63
C ALA A 450 -9.01 -11.37 19.45
N ARG A 451 -9.70 -11.10 20.58
CA ARG A 451 -11.13 -10.78 20.62
C ARG A 451 -11.29 -9.43 21.26
N PHE A 452 -11.99 -8.53 20.61
CA PHE A 452 -12.04 -7.13 21.03
C PHE A 452 -13.42 -6.52 20.75
N PRO A 453 -13.82 -5.47 21.49
CA PRO A 453 -15.05 -4.74 21.22
C PRO A 453 -15.07 -4.16 19.80
N GLU A 454 -16.23 -4.16 19.14
CA GLU A 454 -16.41 -3.46 17.87
C GLU A 454 -15.95 -2.00 18.00
N ARG A 455 -15.35 -1.44 16.96
CA ARG A 455 -14.74 -0.11 16.90
C ARG A 455 -13.46 0.08 17.73
N THR A 456 -12.82 -1.00 18.17
CA THR A 456 -11.46 -0.94 18.69
C THR A 456 -10.51 -0.42 17.59
N GLN A 457 -9.59 0.46 17.96
CA GLN A 457 -8.59 1.04 17.06
C GLN A 457 -7.37 0.13 16.92
N GLY A 458 -6.72 0.16 15.75
CA GLY A 458 -5.53 -0.64 15.49
C GLY A 458 -4.36 -0.34 16.44
N LEU A 459 -4.22 0.92 16.89
CA LEU A 459 -3.26 1.33 17.92
C LEU A 459 -3.35 0.47 19.19
N VAL A 460 -4.56 0.07 19.60
CA VAL A 460 -4.77 -0.75 20.80
C VAL A 460 -4.37 -2.21 20.54
N LEU A 461 -4.61 -2.72 19.34
CA LEU A 461 -4.32 -4.11 18.95
C LEU A 461 -2.83 -4.36 18.75
N ASP A 462 -2.05 -3.36 18.34
CA ASP A 462 -0.61 -3.44 18.10
C ASP A 462 0.18 -4.00 19.29
N PHE A 463 -0.25 -3.67 20.51
CA PHE A 463 0.38 -4.16 21.73
C PHE A 463 0.39 -5.70 21.82
N ALA A 464 -0.65 -6.38 21.32
CA ALA A 464 -0.72 -7.84 21.37
C ALA A 464 0.43 -8.49 20.58
N ALA A 465 0.73 -7.96 19.39
CA ALA A 465 1.83 -8.46 18.56
C ALA A 465 3.21 -8.17 19.15
N ARG A 466 3.38 -7.04 19.86
CA ARG A 466 4.70 -6.64 20.37
C ARG A 466 5.02 -7.18 21.76
N TYR A 467 4.03 -7.56 22.53
CA TYR A 467 4.20 -7.85 23.97
C TYR A 467 5.32 -8.86 24.27
N ALA A 468 5.33 -10.01 23.57
CA ALA A 468 6.34 -11.05 23.81
C ALA A 468 7.77 -10.57 23.50
N MET A 469 7.94 -9.76 22.45
CA MET A 469 9.24 -9.19 22.06
C MET A 469 9.70 -8.11 23.02
N TRP A 470 8.80 -7.23 23.50
CA TRP A 470 9.14 -6.19 24.47
C TRP A 470 9.60 -6.73 25.82
N GLN A 471 9.10 -7.91 26.26
CA GLN A 471 9.58 -8.56 27.48
C GLN A 471 11.08 -8.93 27.39
N GLU A 472 11.59 -9.10 26.17
CA GLU A 472 12.98 -9.43 25.87
C GLU A 472 13.79 -8.21 25.39
N GLY A 473 13.22 -7.01 25.46
CA GLY A 473 13.87 -5.76 25.05
C GLY A 473 14.02 -5.60 23.53
N MET A 474 13.20 -6.30 22.75
CA MET A 474 13.21 -6.26 21.29
C MET A 474 11.97 -5.52 20.76
N ASP A 475 12.12 -4.79 19.65
CA ASP A 475 11.03 -4.08 18.97
C ASP A 475 11.30 -3.98 17.46
N PHE A 476 10.27 -3.63 16.68
CA PHE A 476 10.37 -3.35 15.25
C PHE A 476 9.78 -1.99 14.89
N GLY A 477 10.30 -1.39 13.81
CA GLY A 477 9.99 -0.01 13.42
C GLY A 477 8.76 0.16 12.53
N HIS A 478 8.37 -0.86 11.76
CA HIS A 478 7.25 -0.78 10.83
C HIS A 478 5.88 -0.99 11.51
N GLY A 479 4.80 -0.85 10.75
CA GLY A 479 3.45 -1.22 11.18
C GLY A 479 3.32 -2.71 11.42
N THR A 480 2.39 -3.11 12.28
CA THR A 480 2.09 -4.52 12.50
C THR A 480 1.09 -5.08 11.49
N GLY A 481 0.38 -4.18 10.78
CA GLY A 481 -0.53 -4.60 9.73
C GLY A 481 -1.25 -3.44 9.04
N HIS A 482 -1.68 -3.71 7.83
CA HIS A 482 -2.43 -2.82 6.94
C HIS A 482 -3.59 -3.54 6.28
N GLY A 483 -4.58 -2.79 5.78
CA GLY A 483 -5.66 -3.38 4.96
C GLY A 483 -5.13 -3.88 3.62
N VAL A 484 -5.87 -4.81 3.01
CA VAL A 484 -5.54 -5.40 1.71
C VAL A 484 -6.73 -5.23 0.76
N GLY A 485 -6.46 -4.80 -0.48
CA GLY A 485 -7.48 -4.59 -1.51
C GLY A 485 -7.97 -5.89 -2.15
N SER A 486 -9.23 -5.92 -2.62
CA SER A 486 -9.79 -7.07 -3.35
C SER A 486 -9.43 -6.98 -4.83
N HIS A 487 -8.38 -7.69 -5.26
CA HIS A 487 -7.74 -7.52 -6.57
C HIS A 487 -7.47 -6.02 -6.84
N LEU A 488 -6.85 -5.38 -5.85
CA LEU A 488 -6.39 -4.00 -5.84
C LEU A 488 -5.09 -3.90 -5.02
N CYS A 489 -4.66 -2.68 -4.70
CA CYS A 489 -3.40 -2.44 -4.00
C CYS A 489 -3.26 -3.32 -2.75
N VAL A 490 -2.08 -3.91 -2.56
CA VAL A 490 -1.76 -4.72 -1.38
C VAL A 490 -1.90 -3.88 -0.11
N HIS A 491 -1.44 -2.63 -0.13
CA HIS A 491 -1.65 -1.66 0.93
C HIS A 491 -2.95 -0.89 0.69
N GLU A 492 -3.99 -1.19 1.44
CA GLU A 492 -5.29 -0.52 1.33
C GLU A 492 -5.74 0.03 2.69
N GLY A 493 -5.82 1.38 2.78
CA GLY A 493 -6.41 2.04 3.95
C GLY A 493 -7.95 1.90 4.02
N PRO A 494 -8.58 2.49 5.06
CA PRO A 494 -7.98 3.46 5.99
C PRO A 494 -7.39 2.86 7.28
N GLN A 495 -7.63 1.57 7.60
CA GLN A 495 -7.21 0.95 8.85
C GLN A 495 -5.75 0.46 8.82
N GLN A 496 -5.07 0.60 9.94
CA GLN A 496 -3.75 0.00 10.18
C GLN A 496 -3.62 -0.43 11.65
N ILE A 497 -2.80 -1.46 11.90
CA ILE A 497 -2.32 -1.82 13.24
C ILE A 497 -0.88 -1.34 13.38
N ARG A 498 -0.63 -0.35 14.26
CA ARG A 498 0.70 0.18 14.50
C ARG A 498 0.76 0.97 15.81
N LYS A 499 1.97 1.08 16.41
CA LYS A 499 2.18 1.74 17.69
C LYS A 499 2.07 3.28 17.64
N ASN A 500 2.28 3.89 16.48
CA ASN A 500 2.27 5.35 16.36
C ASN A 500 0.86 5.84 16.06
N THR A 501 0.45 6.93 16.72
CA THR A 501 -0.85 7.56 16.50
C THR A 501 -0.89 8.30 15.17
N ASN A 502 -1.77 7.90 14.28
CA ASN A 502 -2.12 8.61 13.06
C ASN A 502 -3.58 8.31 12.68
N ALA A 503 -4.08 8.88 11.60
CA ALA A 503 -5.45 8.66 11.13
C ALA A 503 -5.75 7.17 10.89
N ALA A 504 -4.81 6.42 10.32
CA ALA A 504 -5.01 5.02 9.99
C ALA A 504 -5.02 4.11 11.24
N SER A 505 -4.11 4.33 12.20
CA SER A 505 -4.07 3.54 13.45
C SER A 505 -5.23 3.84 14.39
N THR A 506 -5.88 4.99 14.23
CA THR A 506 -7.08 5.40 15.01
C THR A 506 -8.39 5.08 14.28
N THR A 507 -8.34 4.56 13.07
CA THR A 507 -9.51 4.05 12.36
C THR A 507 -10.10 2.85 13.11
N PRO A 508 -11.39 2.88 13.47
CA PRO A 508 -12.02 1.80 14.25
C PRO A 508 -12.30 0.59 13.37
N PHE A 509 -11.97 -0.61 13.86
CA PHE A 509 -12.28 -1.87 13.18
C PHE A 509 -13.77 -2.19 13.21
N VAL A 510 -14.27 -2.67 12.07
CA VAL A 510 -15.61 -3.26 11.91
C VAL A 510 -15.51 -4.58 11.17
N ALA A 511 -16.56 -5.42 11.28
CA ALA A 511 -16.61 -6.69 10.55
C ALA A 511 -16.55 -6.46 9.03
N GLY A 512 -15.83 -7.33 8.32
CA GLY A 512 -15.58 -7.24 6.87
C GLY A 512 -14.25 -6.58 6.49
N MET A 513 -13.54 -5.95 7.43
CA MET A 513 -12.21 -5.38 7.15
C MET A 513 -11.15 -6.47 7.10
N THR A 514 -10.29 -6.42 6.07
CA THR A 514 -9.05 -7.20 5.99
C THR A 514 -7.91 -6.46 6.66
N ILE A 515 -6.94 -7.18 7.21
CA ILE A 515 -5.74 -6.61 7.83
C ILE A 515 -4.59 -7.64 7.78
N THR A 516 -3.35 -7.23 7.56
CA THR A 516 -2.18 -8.09 7.76
C THR A 516 -1.83 -8.18 9.24
N ASP A 517 -1.13 -9.25 9.60
CA ASP A 517 -0.55 -9.49 10.92
C ASP A 517 0.89 -9.93 10.67
N GLU A 518 1.83 -8.96 10.70
CA GLU A 518 3.20 -9.09 10.20
C GLU A 518 4.28 -8.64 11.20
N PRO A 519 4.24 -9.04 12.47
CA PRO A 519 5.31 -8.70 13.39
C PRO A 519 6.67 -9.24 12.91
N GLY A 520 7.74 -8.52 13.25
CA GLY A 520 9.10 -8.92 12.87
C GLY A 520 10.16 -8.51 13.88
N ILE A 521 11.36 -9.07 13.76
CA ILE A 521 12.57 -8.63 14.45
C ILE A 521 13.73 -8.69 13.45
N TYR A 522 14.52 -7.64 13.41
CA TYR A 522 15.60 -7.46 12.46
C TYR A 522 16.91 -7.21 13.22
N VAL A 523 17.84 -8.16 13.14
CA VAL A 523 19.13 -8.09 13.83
C VAL A 523 20.19 -7.68 12.80
N ASP A 524 20.53 -6.40 12.82
CA ASP A 524 21.44 -5.80 11.86
C ASP A 524 22.73 -6.61 11.66
N GLY A 525 23.09 -6.82 10.39
CA GLY A 525 24.25 -7.59 9.97
C GLY A 525 24.17 -9.10 10.25
N LYS A 526 23.03 -9.63 10.74
CA LYS A 526 22.87 -11.05 11.08
C LYS A 526 21.71 -11.70 10.34
N PHE A 527 20.46 -11.40 10.71
CA PHE A 527 19.25 -12.01 10.14
C PHE A 527 18.00 -11.19 10.47
N GLY A 528 16.92 -11.42 9.73
CA GLY A 528 15.58 -10.94 10.04
C GLY A 528 14.58 -12.09 10.17
N VAL A 529 13.54 -11.85 10.96
CA VAL A 529 12.36 -12.72 11.08
C VAL A 529 11.12 -11.87 10.93
N ARG A 530 10.26 -12.20 9.98
CA ARG A 530 8.88 -11.71 9.83
C ARG A 530 7.98 -12.90 9.58
N LEU A 531 6.82 -12.94 10.24
CA LEU A 531 5.80 -13.97 10.03
C LEU A 531 4.47 -13.27 9.82
N GLU A 532 3.83 -13.55 8.70
CA GLU A 532 2.68 -12.79 8.25
C GLU A 532 1.56 -13.64 7.70
N ASN A 533 0.34 -13.21 8.02
CA ASN A 533 -0.90 -13.65 7.39
C ASN A 533 -1.85 -12.48 7.18
N VAL A 534 -2.69 -12.57 6.16
CA VAL A 534 -3.87 -11.72 6.01
C VAL A 534 -5.00 -12.27 6.87
N LEU A 535 -5.60 -11.39 7.65
CA LEU A 535 -6.73 -11.66 8.53
C LEU A 535 -7.99 -10.96 8.02
N LEU A 536 -9.16 -11.55 8.28
CA LEU A 536 -10.48 -10.95 8.08
C LEU A 536 -11.14 -10.69 9.44
N THR A 537 -11.53 -9.45 9.68
CA THR A 537 -12.30 -9.09 10.88
C THR A 537 -13.74 -9.62 10.78
N ARG A 538 -14.18 -10.38 11.78
CA ARG A 538 -15.51 -11.00 11.82
C ARG A 538 -16.23 -10.69 13.13
N GLU A 539 -17.56 -10.80 13.11
CA GLU A 539 -18.35 -10.80 14.33
C GLU A 539 -18.07 -12.08 15.13
N SER A 540 -17.70 -11.94 16.40
CA SER A 540 -17.43 -13.06 17.31
C SER A 540 -18.70 -13.36 18.12
N ARG A 541 -19.13 -12.42 18.95
CA ARG A 541 -20.29 -12.60 19.83
C ARG A 541 -20.90 -11.28 20.31
N GLN A 542 -22.21 -11.31 20.62
CA GLN A 542 -22.89 -10.25 21.35
C GLN A 542 -22.81 -10.54 22.85
N THR A 543 -22.50 -9.53 23.65
CA THR A 543 -22.41 -9.61 25.12
C THR A 543 -23.18 -8.45 25.77
N PRO A 544 -23.39 -8.46 27.09
CA PRO A 544 -23.93 -7.29 27.81
C PRO A 544 -23.02 -6.04 27.67
N PHE A 545 -21.75 -6.20 27.32
CA PHE A 545 -20.80 -5.12 27.10
C PHE A 545 -20.72 -4.64 25.64
N GLY A 546 -21.55 -5.20 24.74
CA GLY A 546 -21.58 -4.85 23.32
C GLY A 546 -21.19 -5.99 22.40
N LYS A 547 -21.07 -5.65 21.11
CA LYS A 547 -20.60 -6.54 20.06
C LYS A 547 -19.08 -6.71 20.15
N PHE A 548 -18.61 -7.95 20.02
CA PHE A 548 -17.18 -8.30 19.95
C PHE A 548 -16.84 -8.84 18.57
N LEU A 549 -15.64 -8.50 18.13
CA LEU A 549 -15.03 -8.96 16.90
C LEU A 549 -13.91 -9.95 17.21
N GLU A 550 -13.54 -10.74 16.19
CA GLU A 550 -12.37 -11.62 16.16
C GLU A 550 -11.80 -11.68 14.75
N PHE A 551 -10.64 -12.28 14.59
CA PHE A 551 -10.02 -12.47 13.30
C PHE A 551 -10.18 -13.90 12.78
N GLU A 552 -10.47 -14.03 11.49
CA GLU A 552 -10.32 -15.24 10.69
C GLU A 552 -9.01 -15.13 9.89
N THR A 553 -8.10 -16.09 10.05
CA THR A 553 -6.90 -16.15 9.21
C THR A 553 -7.26 -16.63 7.81
N LEU A 554 -6.98 -15.81 6.79
CA LEU A 554 -7.26 -16.12 5.39
C LEU A 554 -6.09 -16.83 4.70
N THR A 555 -4.86 -16.42 4.99
CA THR A 555 -3.63 -16.98 4.41
C THR A 555 -3.48 -18.47 4.73
N LEU A 556 -3.16 -19.27 3.72
CA LEU A 556 -3.06 -20.73 3.82
C LEU A 556 -1.64 -21.21 3.48
N CYS A 557 -0.72 -21.14 4.44
CA CYS A 557 0.64 -21.67 4.31
C CYS A 557 1.15 -22.12 5.70
N PRO A 558 1.67 -23.34 5.86
CA PRO A 558 2.18 -23.77 7.16
C PRO A 558 3.30 -22.86 7.66
N PHE A 559 3.35 -22.62 8.97
CA PHE A 559 4.56 -22.12 9.63
C PHE A 559 5.59 -23.24 9.73
N ASP A 560 6.87 -22.90 9.60
CA ASP A 560 7.93 -23.88 9.88
C ASP A 560 8.03 -24.11 11.39
N THR A 561 7.98 -25.37 11.79
CA THR A 561 8.03 -25.75 13.22
C THR A 561 9.45 -26.05 13.70
N THR A 562 10.40 -26.22 12.79
CA THR A 562 11.81 -26.52 13.09
C THR A 562 12.48 -25.45 13.96
N PRO A 563 12.25 -24.12 13.73
CA PRO A 563 12.86 -23.07 14.55
C PRO A 563 12.26 -22.92 15.94
N ILE A 564 11.10 -23.51 16.20
CA ILE A 564 10.34 -23.23 17.43
C ILE A 564 11.10 -23.76 18.67
N VAL A 565 11.26 -22.90 19.67
CA VAL A 565 11.67 -23.25 21.03
C VAL A 565 10.39 -23.59 21.81
N MET A 566 10.10 -24.89 21.92
CA MET A 566 8.81 -25.39 22.44
C MET A 566 8.50 -24.95 23.87
N GLU A 567 9.52 -24.71 24.67
CA GLU A 567 9.42 -24.28 26.07
C GLU A 567 8.91 -22.81 26.18
N LEU A 568 9.05 -22.04 25.12
CA LEU A 568 8.54 -20.65 25.06
C LEU A 568 7.06 -20.56 24.68
N LEU A 569 6.49 -21.61 24.06
CA LEU A 569 5.07 -21.64 23.72
C LEU A 569 4.25 -22.21 24.87
N ASP A 570 3.17 -21.50 25.23
CA ASP A 570 2.16 -22.05 26.12
C ASP A 570 1.21 -23.05 25.40
N GLU A 571 0.36 -23.72 26.15
CA GLU A 571 -0.58 -24.71 25.61
C GLU A 571 -1.57 -24.07 24.63
N THR A 572 -2.01 -22.85 24.90
CA THR A 572 -2.99 -22.14 24.05
C THR A 572 -2.36 -21.74 22.70
N GLU A 573 -1.11 -21.32 22.70
CA GLU A 573 -0.36 -20.97 21.49
C GLU A 573 -0.11 -22.22 20.62
N ARG A 574 0.27 -23.34 21.24
CA ARG A 574 0.42 -24.63 20.55
C ARG A 574 -0.89 -25.12 19.94
N ASN A 575 -1.98 -25.04 20.69
CA ASN A 575 -3.30 -25.43 20.19
C ASN A 575 -3.72 -24.54 19.00
N TRP A 576 -3.52 -23.23 19.07
CA TRP A 576 -3.83 -22.34 17.96
C TRP A 576 -3.03 -22.72 16.70
N LEU A 577 -1.73 -22.98 16.84
CA LEU A 577 -0.88 -23.38 15.71
C LEU A 577 -1.31 -24.72 15.10
N ASN A 578 -1.68 -25.70 15.93
CA ASN A 578 -2.22 -26.98 15.47
C ASN A 578 -3.54 -26.81 14.72
N ASP A 579 -4.45 -25.98 15.22
CA ASP A 579 -5.75 -25.69 14.58
C ASP A 579 -5.56 -24.95 13.25
N TYR A 580 -4.62 -24.00 13.19
CA TYR A 580 -4.25 -23.32 11.95
C TYR A 580 -3.67 -24.31 10.92
N HIS A 581 -2.71 -25.15 11.30
CA HIS A 581 -2.15 -26.18 10.43
C HIS A 581 -3.21 -27.17 9.96
N GLN A 582 -4.15 -27.56 10.83
CA GLN A 582 -5.29 -28.39 10.44
C GLN A 582 -6.16 -27.69 9.38
N THR A 583 -6.44 -26.39 9.54
CA THR A 583 -7.19 -25.60 8.58
C THR A 583 -6.47 -25.54 7.23
N VAL A 584 -5.19 -25.24 7.21
CA VAL A 584 -4.36 -25.23 5.99
C VAL A 584 -4.43 -26.58 5.28
N ARG A 585 -4.25 -27.68 6.02
CA ARG A 585 -4.30 -29.04 5.47
C ARG A 585 -5.67 -29.35 4.86
N VAL A 586 -6.74 -29.08 5.58
CA VAL A 586 -8.12 -29.39 5.12
C VAL A 586 -8.47 -28.60 3.86
N ARG A 587 -8.05 -27.33 3.78
CA ARG A 587 -8.36 -26.47 2.66
C ARG A 587 -7.51 -26.77 1.41
N LEU A 588 -6.21 -27.04 1.56
CA LEU A 588 -5.30 -27.21 0.44
C LEU A 588 -5.19 -28.65 -0.07
N LEU A 589 -5.30 -29.66 0.79
CA LEU A 589 -5.09 -31.06 0.40
C LEU A 589 -6.00 -31.50 -0.78
N PRO A 590 -7.29 -31.12 -0.87
CA PRO A 590 -8.14 -31.45 -2.01
C PRO A 590 -7.71 -30.80 -3.32
N LEU A 591 -6.96 -29.69 -3.27
CA LEU A 591 -6.53 -28.92 -4.44
C LEU A 591 -5.18 -29.38 -5.01
N LEU A 592 -4.41 -30.13 -4.22
CA LEU A 592 -3.12 -30.67 -4.64
C LEU A 592 -3.31 -31.96 -5.42
N THR A 593 -2.78 -32.00 -6.64
CA THR A 593 -2.88 -33.16 -7.56
C THR A 593 -1.65 -34.07 -7.51
N ASP A 594 -0.48 -33.55 -7.12
CA ASP A 594 0.77 -34.31 -7.00
C ASP A 594 0.84 -34.98 -5.63
N GLU A 595 1.11 -36.27 -5.59
CA GLU A 595 1.26 -37.08 -4.38
C GLU A 595 2.40 -36.59 -3.47
N LYS A 596 3.48 -36.05 -4.03
CA LYS A 596 4.60 -35.49 -3.26
C LYS A 596 4.20 -34.20 -2.54
N ASP A 597 3.44 -33.34 -3.22
CA ASP A 597 2.92 -32.10 -2.63
C ASP A 597 1.96 -32.41 -1.47
N ARG A 598 1.08 -33.40 -1.67
CA ARG A 598 0.16 -33.89 -0.61
C ARG A 598 0.92 -34.43 0.59
N ALA A 599 1.89 -35.32 0.36
CA ALA A 599 2.70 -35.92 1.42
C ALA A 599 3.55 -34.88 2.17
N TRP A 600 4.05 -33.86 1.44
CA TRP A 600 4.76 -32.74 2.05
C TRP A 600 3.84 -31.92 2.96
N LEU A 601 2.65 -31.55 2.49
CA LEU A 601 1.69 -30.77 3.27
C LEU A 601 1.26 -31.54 4.54
N GLU A 602 0.96 -32.83 4.42
CA GLU A 602 0.64 -33.68 5.58
C GLU A 602 1.75 -33.72 6.62
N ARG A 603 3.01 -33.77 6.18
CA ARG A 603 4.19 -33.71 7.05
C ARG A 603 4.35 -32.34 7.70
N ALA A 604 4.25 -31.26 6.92
CA ALA A 604 4.46 -29.90 7.39
C ALA A 604 3.35 -29.41 8.34
N THR A 605 2.20 -30.08 8.35
CA THR A 605 1.04 -29.71 9.17
C THR A 605 0.74 -30.73 10.29
N ARG A 606 1.72 -31.54 10.66
CA ARG A 606 1.58 -32.48 11.82
C ARG A 606 1.42 -31.68 13.12
N PRO A 607 0.58 -32.15 14.04
CA PRO A 607 0.49 -31.54 15.36
C PRO A 607 1.84 -31.50 16.09
N LEU A 608 2.06 -30.44 16.87
CA LEU A 608 3.23 -30.27 17.74
C LEU A 608 3.11 -31.13 19.00
#